data_c180636161f4440eea863c1e73aae125
#
_entry.id   c180636161f4440eea863c1e73aae125
#
_cell.length_a   1.000
_cell.length_b   1.000
_cell.length_c   1.000
_cell.angle_alpha   90.00
_cell.angle_beta   90.00
_cell.angle_gamma   90.00
#
_symmetry.space_group_name_H-M   'P 1'
#
loop_
_entity.id
_entity.type
_entity.pdbx_description
1 polymer ?
#
loop_
_entity_poly.entity_id
_entity_poly.type
_entity_poly.pdbx_seq_one_letter_code
_entity_poly.pdbx_strand_id
1 'polypeptide(L)'
;MPEAIVITPVKDSINTTLRTIEAITKNKADFEYYVFNDFSTEVNTRELEKAKIRFGFNLINLADITNTPSPNYKLVLQTAQKKALACNCPLLIIESDVVIKNDTIDGLLGILRMKEDAGMVGAITVDETGDYNFPYTFEKIKRPEIINTTHSLSFCCTLLSVDLLKQFNFGTLSENKDWFDVFISKRSK
;
A
#
# COMPACT_ATOMS: atom_id res chain seq x y z
N MET A 1 7.68 18.88 0.08
CA MET A 1 7.30 17.69 0.90
C MET A 1 6.52 16.78 -0.02
N PRO A 2 6.70 15.45 0.06
CA PRO A 2 5.97 14.55 -0.83
C PRO A 2 4.45 14.66 -0.64
N GLU A 3 3.69 14.42 -1.69
CA GLU A 3 2.22 14.39 -1.63
C GLU A 3 1.69 13.08 -1.00
N ALA A 4 2.50 12.03 -0.97
CA ALA A 4 2.18 10.76 -0.32
C ALA A 4 3.44 9.99 0.12
N ILE A 5 3.30 9.14 1.14
CA ILE A 5 4.20 8.02 1.37
C ILE A 5 3.60 6.79 0.67
N VAL A 6 4.39 6.14 -0.17
CA VAL A 6 4.01 4.89 -0.85
C VAL A 6 4.81 3.74 -0.24
N ILE A 7 4.16 2.60 0.04
CA ILE A 7 4.84 1.43 0.57
C ILE A 7 4.49 0.15 -0.20
N THR A 8 5.47 -0.76 -0.27
CA THR A 8 5.29 -2.12 -0.74
C THR A 8 5.93 -3.09 0.24
N PRO A 9 5.14 -3.89 0.98
CA PRO A 9 5.66 -5.00 1.77
C PRO A 9 6.07 -6.16 0.86
N VAL A 10 7.22 -6.79 1.16
CA VAL A 10 7.78 -7.84 0.30
C VAL A 10 8.25 -9.02 1.15
N LYS A 11 7.83 -10.22 0.73
CA LYS A 11 8.37 -11.50 1.19
C LYS A 11 8.61 -12.42 -0.01
N ASP A 12 9.87 -12.58 -0.35
CA ASP A 12 10.37 -13.42 -1.45
C ASP A 12 9.86 -13.03 -2.86
N SER A 13 8.78 -13.25 -3.35
CA SER A 13 8.12 -13.00 -4.65
C SER A 13 8.81 -11.96 -5.58
N ILE A 14 10.13 -12.08 -5.80
CA ILE A 14 10.96 -11.02 -6.40
C ILE A 14 10.51 -10.62 -7.82
N ASN A 15 10.06 -11.57 -8.64
CA ASN A 15 9.70 -11.27 -10.03
C ASN A 15 8.45 -10.39 -10.14
N THR A 16 7.42 -10.66 -9.33
CA THR A 16 6.21 -9.83 -9.25
C THR A 16 6.53 -8.48 -8.60
N THR A 17 7.31 -8.50 -7.52
CA THR A 17 7.77 -7.30 -6.82
C THR A 17 8.51 -6.32 -7.74
N LEU A 18 9.41 -6.79 -8.59
CA LEU A 18 10.12 -5.92 -9.54
C LEU A 18 9.18 -5.27 -10.56
N ARG A 19 8.15 -5.98 -11.01
CA ARG A 19 7.10 -5.42 -11.88
C ARG A 19 6.28 -4.34 -11.18
N THR A 20 5.94 -4.59 -9.92
CA THR A 20 5.23 -3.61 -9.06
C THR A 20 6.07 -2.35 -8.85
N ILE A 21 7.35 -2.51 -8.46
CA ILE A 21 8.28 -1.39 -8.27
C ILE A 21 8.40 -0.55 -9.56
N GLU A 22 8.63 -1.21 -10.69
CA GLU A 22 8.73 -0.53 -11.98
C GLU A 22 7.45 0.24 -12.32
N ALA A 23 6.26 -0.33 -12.07
CA ALA A 23 4.98 0.33 -12.32
C ALA A 23 4.79 1.55 -11.42
N ILE A 24 5.13 1.45 -10.13
CA ILE A 24 5.05 2.57 -9.17
C ILE A 24 5.97 3.71 -9.61
N THR A 25 7.22 3.42 -9.95
CA THR A 25 8.21 4.46 -10.30
C THR A 25 7.95 5.17 -11.63
N LYS A 26 7.03 4.67 -12.44
CA LYS A 26 6.54 5.35 -13.67
C LYS A 26 5.46 6.40 -13.40
N ASN A 27 4.89 6.45 -12.19
CA ASN A 27 3.92 7.49 -11.83
C ASN A 27 4.62 8.84 -11.66
N LYS A 28 3.90 9.92 -11.98
CA LYS A 28 4.44 11.30 -11.99
C LYS A 28 4.15 12.08 -10.72
N ALA A 29 3.27 11.57 -9.85
CA ALA A 29 2.98 12.18 -8.56
C ALA A 29 4.27 12.37 -7.74
N ASP A 30 4.31 13.38 -6.88
CA ASP A 30 5.42 13.59 -5.93
C ASP A 30 5.22 12.71 -4.69
N PHE A 31 5.92 11.59 -4.60
CA PHE A 31 5.81 10.67 -3.48
C PHE A 31 7.18 10.16 -3.03
N GLU A 32 7.26 9.78 -1.77
CA GLU A 32 8.40 9.06 -1.23
C GLU A 32 8.06 7.56 -1.13
N TYR A 33 8.88 6.70 -1.78
CA TYR A 33 8.60 5.28 -1.92
C TYR A 33 9.48 4.43 -1.03
N TYR A 34 8.86 3.52 -0.27
CA TYR A 34 9.51 2.55 0.61
C TYR A 34 9.14 1.12 0.27
N VAL A 35 10.14 0.27 0.10
CA VAL A 35 9.98 -1.19 0.01
C VAL A 35 10.42 -1.80 1.32
N PHE A 36 9.55 -2.56 1.97
CA PHE A 36 9.82 -3.26 3.22
C PHE A 36 10.12 -4.73 2.94
N ASN A 37 11.37 -5.12 3.10
CA ASN A 37 11.81 -6.51 2.93
C ASN A 37 11.61 -7.28 4.23
N ASP A 38 10.61 -8.16 4.29
CA ASP A 38 10.25 -8.95 5.46
C ASP A 38 10.93 -10.31 5.45
N PHE A 39 12.24 -10.34 5.73
CA PHE A 39 13.04 -11.57 5.80
C PHE A 39 12.98 -12.41 4.52
N SER A 40 13.07 -11.81 3.35
CA SER A 40 13.26 -12.55 2.11
C SER A 40 14.59 -13.29 2.11
N THR A 41 14.72 -14.30 1.26
CA THR A 41 15.97 -15.03 1.06
C THR A 41 17.10 -14.07 0.69
N GLU A 42 18.35 -14.47 0.96
CA GLU A 42 19.52 -13.65 0.64
C GLU A 42 19.60 -13.29 -0.86
N VAL A 43 19.21 -14.23 -1.73
CA VAL A 43 19.17 -14.01 -3.18
C VAL A 43 18.18 -12.91 -3.53
N ASN A 44 16.96 -12.98 -2.99
CA ASN A 44 15.92 -11.98 -3.25
C ASN A 44 16.25 -10.62 -2.63
N THR A 45 16.87 -10.61 -1.44
CA THR A 45 17.36 -9.38 -0.80
C THR A 45 18.40 -8.69 -1.67
N ARG A 46 19.35 -9.41 -2.25
CA ARG A 46 20.34 -8.84 -3.19
C ARG A 46 19.70 -8.27 -4.44
N GLU A 47 18.65 -8.89 -4.97
CA GLU A 47 17.93 -8.35 -6.13
C GLU A 47 17.16 -7.07 -5.75
N LEU A 48 16.59 -6.96 -4.55
CA LEU A 48 15.98 -5.72 -4.05
C LEU A 48 17.01 -4.60 -3.89
N GLU A 49 18.23 -4.90 -3.42
CA GLU A 49 19.32 -3.90 -3.32
C GLU A 49 19.75 -3.38 -4.71
N LYS A 50 19.82 -4.24 -5.71
CA LYS A 50 20.08 -3.82 -7.10
C LYS A 50 18.93 -2.96 -7.64
N ALA A 51 17.68 -3.37 -7.37
CA ALA A 51 16.49 -2.65 -7.79
C ALA A 51 16.41 -1.26 -7.15
N LYS A 52 16.80 -1.11 -5.86
CA LYS A 52 16.90 0.17 -5.18
C LYS A 52 17.78 1.16 -5.94
N ILE A 53 18.95 0.71 -6.41
CA ILE A 53 19.89 1.55 -7.19
C ILE A 53 19.25 1.95 -8.54
N ARG A 54 18.56 1.01 -9.18
CA ARG A 54 17.95 1.22 -10.50
C ARG A 54 16.75 2.14 -10.48
N PHE A 55 15.89 2.00 -9.47
CA PHE A 55 14.56 2.64 -9.41
C PHE A 55 14.45 3.76 -8.38
N GLY A 56 15.45 3.94 -7.49
CA GLY A 56 15.55 5.09 -6.59
C GLY A 56 14.59 5.07 -5.38
N PHE A 57 14.12 3.91 -4.95
CA PHE A 57 13.27 3.79 -3.76
C PHE A 57 14.09 3.60 -2.47
N ASN A 58 13.46 3.75 -1.31
CA ASN A 58 14.02 3.46 -0.01
C ASN A 58 13.78 1.99 0.36
N LEU A 59 14.83 1.19 0.55
CA LEU A 59 14.72 -0.19 1.02
C LEU A 59 14.89 -0.24 2.54
N ILE A 60 13.94 -0.88 3.23
CA ILE A 60 13.99 -1.15 4.66
C ILE A 60 14.00 -2.67 4.85
N ASN A 61 15.12 -3.21 5.31
CA ASN A 61 15.22 -4.61 5.70
C ASN A 61 14.69 -4.76 7.13
N LEU A 62 13.62 -5.50 7.35
CA LEU A 62 13.06 -5.69 8.68
C LEU A 62 14.01 -6.47 9.62
N ALA A 63 14.90 -7.28 9.05
CA ALA A 63 15.96 -7.95 9.80
C ALA A 63 16.92 -6.97 10.54
N ASP A 64 17.01 -5.71 10.10
CA ASP A 64 17.79 -4.66 10.77
C ASP A 64 17.03 -4.03 11.95
N ILE A 65 15.73 -4.29 12.08
CA ILE A 65 14.83 -3.64 13.03
C ILE A 65 14.30 -4.62 14.09
N THR A 66 14.07 -5.88 13.71
CA THR A 66 13.49 -6.90 14.57
C THR A 66 14.10 -8.27 14.32
N ASN A 67 14.11 -9.10 15.36
CA ASN A 67 14.46 -10.53 15.27
C ASN A 67 13.22 -11.42 15.11
N THR A 68 12.02 -10.85 15.07
CA THR A 68 10.79 -11.62 14.88
C THR A 68 10.71 -12.11 13.43
N PRO A 69 10.54 -13.43 13.22
CA PRO A 69 10.42 -13.93 11.84
C PRO A 69 9.15 -13.42 11.16
N SER A 70 9.16 -13.41 9.81
CA SER A 70 7.97 -13.08 9.02
C SER A 70 6.77 -13.97 9.42
N PRO A 71 5.52 -13.42 9.41
CA PRO A 71 5.12 -12.10 8.89
C PRO A 71 5.24 -10.96 9.89
N ASN A 72 5.73 -9.79 9.44
CA ASN A 72 5.83 -8.57 10.24
C ASN A 72 4.98 -7.43 9.69
N TYR A 73 3.85 -7.73 9.06
CA TYR A 73 3.03 -6.74 8.36
C TYR A 73 2.56 -5.60 9.29
N LYS A 74 2.23 -5.90 10.54
CA LYS A 74 1.90 -4.88 11.55
C LYS A 74 3.05 -3.89 11.78
N LEU A 75 4.29 -4.37 11.88
CA LEU A 75 5.48 -3.51 12.02
C LEU A 75 5.68 -2.62 10.80
N VAL A 76 5.43 -3.15 9.60
CA VAL A 76 5.45 -2.38 8.35
C VAL A 76 4.44 -1.23 8.43
N LEU A 77 3.17 -1.53 8.75
CA LEU A 77 2.11 -0.52 8.85
C LEU A 77 2.42 0.55 9.91
N GLN A 78 2.91 0.17 11.08
CA GLN A 78 3.31 1.11 12.13
C GLN A 78 4.45 2.04 11.69
N THR A 79 5.45 1.47 11.02
CA THR A 79 6.61 2.24 10.53
C THR A 79 6.18 3.20 9.43
N ALA A 80 5.33 2.76 8.52
CA ALA A 80 4.78 3.57 7.44
C ALA A 80 3.88 4.70 7.97
N GLN A 81 3.01 4.41 8.96
CA GLN A 81 2.17 5.42 9.61
C GLN A 81 3.02 6.54 10.23
N LYS A 82 4.10 6.20 10.96
CA LYS A 82 5.01 7.20 11.54
C LYS A 82 5.62 8.11 10.48
N LYS A 83 6.03 7.54 9.33
CA LYS A 83 6.58 8.31 8.21
C LYS A 83 5.54 9.25 7.60
N ALA A 84 4.34 8.76 7.31
CA ALA A 84 3.24 9.53 6.75
C ALA A 84 2.81 10.68 7.67
N LEU A 85 2.72 10.43 8.99
CA LEU A 85 2.40 11.45 9.97
C LEU A 85 3.52 12.50 10.12
N ALA A 86 4.79 12.12 9.98
CA ALA A 86 5.92 13.04 10.07
C ALA A 86 5.94 14.06 8.92
N CYS A 87 5.49 13.70 7.72
CA CYS A 87 5.34 14.63 6.60
C CYS A 87 3.92 15.20 6.46
N ASN A 88 2.98 14.79 7.33
CA ASN A 88 1.56 15.15 7.26
C ASN A 88 0.96 14.85 5.87
N CYS A 89 1.28 13.67 5.31
CA CYS A 89 0.80 13.23 4.00
C CYS A 89 0.10 11.85 4.09
N PRO A 90 -0.78 11.52 3.14
CA PRO A 90 -1.47 10.23 3.10
C PRO A 90 -0.50 9.07 2.88
N LEU A 91 -0.93 7.87 3.27
CA LEU A 91 -0.20 6.61 3.12
C LEU A 91 -0.85 5.74 2.04
N LEU A 92 -0.12 5.44 0.97
CA LEU A 92 -0.54 4.52 -0.07
C LEU A 92 0.15 3.16 0.13
N ILE A 93 -0.66 2.12 0.27
CA ILE A 93 -0.21 0.73 0.35
C ILE A 93 -0.43 0.09 -1.02
N ILE A 94 0.62 -0.53 -1.58
CA ILE A 94 0.56 -1.31 -2.82
C ILE A 94 1.26 -2.64 -2.55
N GLU A 95 0.52 -3.75 -2.67
CA GLU A 95 1.07 -5.09 -2.48
C GLU A 95 2.08 -5.47 -3.57
N SER A 96 2.99 -6.39 -3.26
CA SER A 96 4.16 -6.73 -4.08
C SER A 96 3.87 -7.47 -5.39
N ASP A 97 2.61 -7.77 -5.67
CA ASP A 97 2.11 -8.43 -6.88
C ASP A 97 1.10 -7.57 -7.68
N VAL A 98 0.99 -6.29 -7.35
CA VAL A 98 0.05 -5.36 -7.98
C VAL A 98 0.76 -4.45 -8.97
N VAL A 99 0.36 -4.50 -10.23
CA VAL A 99 0.86 -3.61 -11.29
C VAL A 99 -0.15 -2.49 -11.52
N ILE A 100 0.22 -1.28 -11.11
CA ILE A 100 -0.61 -0.09 -11.24
C ILE A 100 -0.39 0.62 -12.59
N LYS A 101 -1.37 1.43 -13.02
CA LYS A 101 -1.23 2.31 -14.19
C LYS A 101 -0.41 3.56 -13.83
N ASN A 102 0.12 4.25 -14.86
CA ASN A 102 1.00 5.41 -14.68
C ASN A 102 0.31 6.64 -14.05
N ASP A 103 -1.01 6.66 -13.99
CA ASP A 103 -1.86 7.72 -13.44
C ASP A 103 -2.59 7.31 -12.15
N THR A 104 -2.36 6.10 -11.65
CA THR A 104 -3.10 5.55 -10.50
C THR A 104 -2.87 6.38 -9.24
N ILE A 105 -1.64 6.77 -8.93
CA ILE A 105 -1.33 7.53 -7.71
C ILE A 105 -1.97 8.91 -7.79
N ASP A 106 -1.83 9.63 -8.91
CA ASP A 106 -2.47 10.91 -9.14
C ASP A 106 -4.00 10.82 -9.02
N GLY A 107 -4.58 9.77 -9.60
CA GLY A 107 -6.02 9.50 -9.52
C GLY A 107 -6.52 9.31 -8.08
N LEU A 108 -5.83 8.49 -7.29
CA LEU A 108 -6.19 8.26 -5.88
C LEU A 108 -6.05 9.53 -5.03
N LEU A 109 -4.98 10.28 -5.22
CA LEU A 109 -4.77 11.57 -4.55
C LEU A 109 -5.84 12.59 -4.95
N GLY A 110 -6.19 12.64 -6.24
CA GLY A 110 -7.26 13.50 -6.76
C GLY A 110 -8.61 13.19 -6.13
N ILE A 111 -8.97 11.89 -6.01
CA ILE A 111 -10.21 11.45 -5.35
C ILE A 111 -10.21 11.83 -3.87
N LEU A 112 -9.10 11.59 -3.16
CA LEU A 112 -8.99 11.93 -1.74
C LEU A 112 -9.17 13.44 -1.51
N ARG A 113 -8.64 14.30 -2.42
CA ARG A 113 -8.84 15.77 -2.35
C ARG A 113 -10.28 16.19 -2.64
N MET A 114 -10.99 15.47 -3.52
CA MET A 114 -12.40 15.76 -3.83
C MET A 114 -13.36 15.28 -2.75
N LYS A 115 -12.98 14.29 -1.96
CA LYS A 115 -13.79 13.63 -0.92
C LYS A 115 -13.14 13.85 0.43
N GLU A 116 -13.33 15.07 1.00
CA GLU A 116 -12.69 15.49 2.24
C GLU A 116 -13.01 14.61 3.45
N ASP A 117 -14.15 13.92 3.41
CA ASP A 117 -14.61 12.97 4.43
C ASP A 117 -14.11 11.54 4.22
N ALA A 118 -13.44 11.25 3.11
CA ALA A 118 -12.93 9.91 2.83
C ALA A 118 -11.75 9.55 3.72
N GLY A 119 -11.90 8.55 4.57
CA GLY A 119 -10.78 7.96 5.33
C GLY A 119 -9.87 7.10 4.46
N MET A 120 -10.43 6.45 3.43
CA MET A 120 -9.72 5.54 2.53
C MET A 120 -10.19 5.69 1.08
N VAL A 121 -9.26 5.53 0.13
CA VAL A 121 -9.56 5.46 -1.30
C VAL A 121 -8.81 4.26 -1.90
N GLY A 122 -9.53 3.27 -2.41
CA GLY A 122 -8.96 2.05 -3.01
C GLY A 122 -9.08 2.04 -4.53
N ALA A 123 -8.06 1.55 -5.22
CA ALA A 123 -8.17 1.20 -6.62
C ALA A 123 -8.83 -0.18 -6.76
N ILE A 124 -9.75 -0.31 -7.71
CA ILE A 124 -10.30 -1.60 -8.08
C ILE A 124 -9.24 -2.38 -8.84
N THR A 125 -8.89 -3.55 -8.33
CA THR A 125 -7.91 -4.43 -8.95
C THR A 125 -8.59 -5.55 -9.72
N VAL A 126 -7.94 -5.97 -10.81
CA VAL A 126 -8.37 -7.08 -11.66
C VAL A 126 -7.24 -8.10 -11.79
N ASP A 127 -7.58 -9.33 -12.10
CA ASP A 127 -6.61 -10.36 -12.44
C ASP A 127 -6.10 -10.24 -13.91
N GLU A 128 -5.30 -11.18 -14.35
CA GLU A 128 -4.73 -11.19 -15.71
C GLU A 128 -5.79 -11.36 -16.82
N THR A 129 -6.98 -11.89 -16.49
CA THR A 129 -8.11 -12.06 -17.44
C THR A 129 -9.01 -10.83 -17.48
N GLY A 130 -8.83 -9.90 -16.53
CA GLY A 130 -9.64 -8.69 -16.38
C GLY A 130 -10.83 -8.85 -15.45
N ASP A 131 -10.92 -9.97 -14.75
CA ASP A 131 -11.95 -10.20 -13.74
C ASP A 131 -11.57 -9.48 -12.42
N TYR A 132 -12.58 -8.94 -11.74
CA TYR A 132 -12.36 -8.20 -10.50
C TYR A 132 -11.85 -9.10 -9.37
N ASN A 133 -10.80 -8.64 -8.69
CA ASN A 133 -10.28 -9.28 -7.49
C ASN A 133 -11.20 -9.06 -6.28
N PHE A 134 -11.10 -9.96 -5.29
CA PHE A 134 -11.72 -9.77 -3.98
C PHE A 134 -11.19 -8.47 -3.31
N PRO A 135 -12.04 -7.64 -2.64
CA PRO A 135 -13.49 -7.83 -2.40
C PRO A 135 -14.40 -7.30 -3.52
N TYR A 136 -13.84 -6.80 -4.61
CA TYR A 136 -14.57 -6.09 -5.68
C TYR A 136 -15.41 -6.99 -6.57
N THR A 137 -15.22 -8.32 -6.50
CA THR A 137 -16.04 -9.34 -7.18
C THR A 137 -17.54 -9.24 -6.86
N PHE A 138 -17.88 -8.69 -5.68
CA PHE A 138 -19.27 -8.51 -5.25
C PHE A 138 -19.89 -7.21 -5.76
N GLU A 139 -19.09 -6.27 -6.23
CA GLU A 139 -19.56 -5.01 -6.79
C GLU A 139 -19.93 -5.24 -8.26
N LYS A 140 -21.19 -4.97 -8.62
CA LYS A 140 -21.64 -5.03 -10.02
C LYS A 140 -21.16 -3.80 -10.79
N ILE A 141 -19.87 -3.58 -10.81
CA ILE A 141 -19.25 -2.41 -11.44
C ILE A 141 -19.31 -2.61 -12.96
N LYS A 142 -20.11 -1.81 -13.66
CA LYS A 142 -20.27 -1.89 -15.11
C LYS A 142 -19.36 -0.92 -15.87
N ARG A 143 -18.80 0.08 -15.21
CA ARG A 143 -17.96 1.15 -15.81
C ARG A 143 -16.92 1.62 -14.80
N PRO A 144 -15.78 2.19 -15.24
CA PRO A 144 -14.87 2.92 -14.36
C PRO A 144 -15.61 4.12 -13.77
N GLU A 145 -15.89 4.08 -12.47
CA GLU A 145 -16.57 5.15 -11.73
C GLU A 145 -16.05 5.21 -10.30
N ILE A 146 -16.22 6.37 -9.67
CA ILE A 146 -15.94 6.54 -8.24
C ILE A 146 -17.17 6.05 -7.48
N ILE A 147 -16.98 5.04 -6.65
CA ILE A 147 -18.05 4.42 -5.87
C ILE A 147 -17.80 4.72 -4.38
N ASN A 148 -18.80 5.29 -3.71
CA ASN A 148 -18.80 5.34 -2.25
C ASN A 148 -19.28 3.98 -1.73
N THR A 149 -18.47 3.33 -0.92
CA THR A 149 -18.79 2.03 -0.36
C THR A 149 -18.64 2.02 1.16
N THR A 150 -19.45 1.19 1.82
CA THR A 150 -19.28 0.84 3.23
C THR A 150 -18.63 -0.53 3.41
N HIS A 151 -18.28 -1.20 2.32
CA HIS A 151 -17.52 -2.44 2.34
C HIS A 151 -16.03 -2.19 2.64
N SER A 152 -15.32 -3.21 3.05
CA SER A 152 -13.89 -3.13 3.27
C SER A 152 -13.15 -2.97 1.94
N LEU A 153 -12.11 -2.12 1.94
CA LEU A 153 -11.18 -1.98 0.82
C LEU A 153 -9.99 -2.91 1.05
N SER A 154 -9.51 -3.55 0.00
CA SER A 154 -8.30 -4.37 0.04
C SER A 154 -7.04 -3.51 0.01
N PHE A 155 -6.02 -3.87 0.77
CA PHE A 155 -4.72 -3.19 0.73
C PHE A 155 -3.91 -3.47 -0.56
N CYS A 156 -4.46 -4.23 -1.51
CA CYS A 156 -3.81 -4.41 -2.82
C CYS A 156 -3.34 -3.08 -3.43
N CYS A 157 -4.19 -2.04 -3.39
CA CYS A 157 -3.81 -0.67 -3.76
C CYS A 157 -4.76 0.31 -3.07
N THR A 158 -4.41 0.80 -1.88
CA THR A 158 -5.29 1.65 -1.07
C THR A 158 -4.55 2.78 -0.39
N LEU A 159 -5.08 4.01 -0.58
CA LEU A 159 -4.63 5.25 0.01
C LEU A 159 -5.41 5.52 1.31
N LEU A 160 -4.69 5.78 2.39
CA LEU A 160 -5.21 6.13 3.71
C LEU A 160 -5.04 7.64 3.94
N SER A 161 -6.10 8.33 4.35
CA SER A 161 -6.03 9.77 4.62
C SER A 161 -5.20 10.10 5.85
N VAL A 162 -4.68 11.31 5.91
CA VAL A 162 -3.94 11.81 7.09
C VAL A 162 -4.81 11.80 8.34
N ASP A 163 -6.10 12.14 8.19
CA ASP A 163 -7.02 12.19 9.33
C ASP A 163 -7.29 10.81 9.90
N LEU A 164 -7.47 9.79 9.05
CA LEU A 164 -7.54 8.40 9.50
C LEU A 164 -6.26 7.98 10.22
N LEU A 165 -5.08 8.33 9.68
CA LEU A 165 -3.79 8.00 10.28
C LEU A 165 -3.58 8.70 11.64
N LYS A 166 -4.13 9.91 11.85
CA LYS A 166 -4.09 10.62 13.14
C LYS A 166 -5.06 10.02 14.17
N GLN A 167 -6.24 9.61 13.72
CA GLN A 167 -7.29 9.09 14.59
C GLN A 167 -7.05 7.64 15.03
N PHE A 168 -6.36 6.86 14.20
CA PHE A 168 -6.21 5.43 14.44
C PHE A 168 -4.74 5.00 14.55
N ASN A 169 -4.33 4.58 15.76
CA ASN A 169 -2.98 4.09 16.02
C ASN A 169 -2.84 2.62 15.57
N PHE A 170 -2.03 2.35 14.58
CA PHE A 170 -1.74 1.00 14.09
C PHE A 170 -1.01 0.12 15.12
N GLY A 171 -0.49 0.70 16.20
CA GLY A 171 -0.01 -0.05 17.36
C GLY A 171 -1.08 -0.92 18.03
N THR A 172 -2.36 -0.53 17.91
CA THR A 172 -3.50 -1.25 18.49
C THR A 172 -4.07 -2.35 17.60
N LEU A 173 -3.54 -2.54 16.38
CA LEU A 173 -3.94 -3.64 15.51
C LEU A 173 -3.69 -5.00 16.17
N SER A 174 -4.68 -5.88 16.12
CA SER A 174 -4.60 -7.25 16.63
C SER A 174 -4.34 -8.22 15.50
N GLU A 175 -3.28 -9.01 15.59
CA GLU A 175 -2.93 -10.04 14.60
C GLU A 175 -3.86 -11.26 14.65
N ASN A 176 -4.73 -11.35 15.67
CA ASN A 176 -5.49 -12.56 15.98
C ASN A 176 -6.98 -12.50 15.62
N LYS A 177 -7.49 -11.39 15.05
CA LYS A 177 -8.95 -11.21 14.91
C LYS A 177 -9.44 -11.02 13.48
N ASP A 178 -8.92 -10.06 12.77
CA ASP A 178 -9.36 -9.70 11.42
C ASP A 178 -8.14 -9.36 10.56
N TRP A 179 -8.28 -9.44 9.27
CA TRP A 179 -7.31 -8.88 8.33
C TRP A 179 -7.19 -7.38 8.57
N PHE A 180 -5.99 -6.83 8.51
CA PHE A 180 -5.74 -5.42 8.85
C PHE A 180 -6.54 -4.44 7.98
N ASP A 181 -6.68 -4.73 6.68
CA ASP A 181 -7.50 -3.95 5.75
C ASP A 181 -8.98 -3.92 6.16
N VAL A 182 -9.56 -5.06 6.54
CA VAL A 182 -10.93 -5.17 7.06
C VAL A 182 -11.08 -4.38 8.36
N PHE A 183 -10.11 -4.51 9.27
CA PHE A 183 -10.16 -3.83 10.56
C PHE A 183 -10.07 -2.31 10.41
N ILE A 184 -9.15 -1.82 9.57
CA ILE A 184 -8.97 -0.39 9.32
C ILE A 184 -10.17 0.17 8.55
N SER A 185 -10.69 -0.54 7.56
CA SER A 185 -11.90 -0.13 6.82
C SER A 185 -13.13 0.06 7.72
N LYS A 186 -13.28 -0.76 8.77
CA LYS A 186 -14.37 -0.58 9.76
C LYS A 186 -14.22 0.70 10.59
N ARG A 187 -13.04 1.30 10.67
CA ARG A 187 -12.74 2.50 11.45
C ARG A 187 -12.73 3.78 10.61
N SER A 188 -12.67 3.66 9.30
CA SER A 188 -12.66 4.80 8.36
C SER A 188 -14.06 5.33 8.01
N LYS A 189 -15.10 4.81 8.68
CA LYS A 189 -16.52 5.17 8.49
C LYS A 189 -16.93 6.32 9.37
#